data_75cfaa795fc3d537fa981216fdad7f89
#
_entry.id   75cfaa795fc3d537fa981216fdad7f89
#
_cell.length_a   1.000
_cell.length_b   1.000
_cell.length_c   1.000
_cell.angle_alpha   90.00
_cell.angle_beta   90.00
_cell.angle_gamma   90.00
#
_symmetry.space_group_name_H-M   'P 1'
#
loop_
_entity.id
_entity.type
_entity.pdbx_description
1 polymer ?
#
loop_
_entity_poly.entity_id
_entity_poly.type
_entity_poly.pdbx_seq_one_letter_code
_entity_poly.pdbx_strand_id
1 'polypeptide(L)'
;MRRFAHDCALARRDASVLKDHTPMETGNVAYSTVALTGRASDPRVGEAMLALAAHLLERGRHVRAVTGIEIDFGLLPVTLVPESELARGSDLLVAVGGDGTMLHAARMAAACSVPVLGINRGRLGFLADVGPDRMLESVDDALEGRCLPETRMLLEARLDSADGLATALALNDVVVAKRETGRMLDLRTWVDGAYVNTQGGDGF
;
A
#
# COMPACT_ATOMS: atom_id res chain seq x y z
N MET A 1 5.79 19.26 -36.61
CA MET A 1 6.09 19.39 -35.19
C MET A 1 4.81 19.04 -34.42
N ARG A 2 4.58 17.75 -34.07
CA ARG A 2 3.37 17.31 -33.37
C ARG A 2 3.56 17.56 -31.89
N ARG A 3 2.76 18.42 -31.30
CA ARG A 3 2.67 18.57 -29.84
C ARG A 3 1.90 17.35 -29.32
N PHE A 4 2.54 16.49 -28.58
CA PHE A 4 1.87 15.46 -27.79
C PHE A 4 1.40 16.17 -26.51
N ALA A 5 0.12 16.45 -26.42
CA ALA A 5 -0.51 16.83 -25.15
C ALA A 5 -0.88 15.52 -24.43
N HIS A 6 -0.36 15.33 -23.24
CA HIS A 6 -0.82 14.29 -22.33
C HIS A 6 -1.64 14.98 -21.26
N ASP A 7 -2.89 14.59 -21.11
CA ASP A 7 -3.75 15.07 -20.06
C ASP A 7 -3.66 14.12 -18.86
N CYS A 8 -3.16 14.63 -17.73
CA CYS A 8 -3.18 13.93 -16.45
C CYS A 8 -4.25 14.56 -15.58
N ALA A 9 -5.28 13.81 -15.25
CA ALA A 9 -6.33 14.23 -14.34
C ALA A 9 -6.15 13.54 -13.00
N LEU A 10 -6.08 14.33 -11.92
CA LEU A 10 -6.15 13.86 -10.55
C LEU A 10 -7.60 14.02 -10.08
N ALA A 11 -8.27 12.91 -9.82
CA ALA A 11 -9.59 12.93 -9.20
C ALA A 11 -9.47 12.46 -7.73
N ARG A 12 -10.08 13.21 -6.82
CA ARG A 12 -10.38 12.66 -5.50
C ARG A 12 -11.45 11.60 -5.71
N ARG A 13 -11.22 10.38 -5.26
CA ARG A 13 -12.33 9.46 -5.06
C ARG A 13 -13.22 10.09 -4.00
N ASP A 14 -14.47 10.35 -4.38
CA ASP A 14 -15.43 11.00 -3.51
C ASP A 14 -15.54 10.20 -2.19
N ALA A 15 -15.35 10.89 -1.07
CA ALA A 15 -15.50 10.32 0.27
C ALA A 15 -16.91 9.76 0.55
N SER A 16 -17.84 9.91 -0.39
CA SER A 16 -19.20 9.38 -0.29
C SER A 16 -19.27 7.84 -0.27
N VAL A 17 -18.25 7.14 -0.78
CA VAL A 17 -18.12 5.67 -0.65
C VAL A 17 -17.64 5.27 0.75
N LEU A 18 -17.11 6.22 1.53
CA LEU A 18 -16.64 6.03 2.91
C LEU A 18 -17.61 6.65 3.94
N LYS A 19 -18.80 7.11 3.54
CA LYS A 19 -19.79 7.73 4.45
C LYS A 19 -20.63 6.76 5.27
N ASP A 20 -20.56 5.47 5.01
CA ASP A 20 -21.04 4.48 5.98
C ASP A 20 -19.94 4.19 7.00
N HIS A 21 -19.54 5.25 7.73
CA HIS A 21 -18.85 5.11 9.00
C HIS A 21 -19.87 4.68 10.05
N THR A 22 -20.37 3.49 9.96
CA THR A 22 -20.62 2.76 11.18
C THR A 22 -19.24 2.59 11.82
N PRO A 23 -19.01 3.07 13.07
CA PRO A 23 -17.83 2.66 13.80
C PRO A 23 -17.82 1.15 13.67
N MET A 24 -16.72 0.56 13.18
CA MET A 24 -16.59 -0.89 13.25
C MET A 24 -16.83 -1.19 14.72
N GLU A 25 -18.00 -1.79 15.01
CA GLU A 25 -18.24 -2.30 16.33
C GLU A 25 -17.01 -3.13 16.65
N THR A 26 -16.40 -2.90 17.80
CA THR A 26 -15.28 -3.66 18.34
C THR A 26 -15.75 -5.09 18.70
N GLY A 27 -16.52 -5.69 17.81
CA GLY A 27 -16.92 -7.07 17.78
C GLY A 27 -15.81 -7.83 17.07
N ASN A 28 -15.23 -8.75 17.76
CA ASN A 28 -14.28 -9.79 17.40
C ASN A 28 -14.06 -9.94 15.87
N VAL A 29 -13.28 -9.02 15.25
CA VAL A 29 -12.92 -9.13 13.84
C VAL A 29 -11.94 -10.29 13.75
N ALA A 30 -12.44 -11.44 13.38
CA ALA A 30 -11.64 -12.64 13.25
C ALA A 30 -10.82 -12.55 11.96
N TYR A 31 -9.64 -11.92 12.02
CA TYR A 31 -8.64 -12.00 10.95
C TYR A 31 -8.15 -13.45 10.84
N SER A 32 -8.84 -14.27 10.06
CA SER A 32 -8.48 -15.69 9.90
C SER A 32 -7.31 -15.89 8.94
N THR A 33 -7.21 -15.04 7.92
CA THR A 33 -6.15 -15.09 6.92
C THR A 33 -5.34 -13.80 6.93
N VAL A 34 -4.05 -13.91 7.21
CA VAL A 34 -3.12 -12.78 7.27
C VAL A 34 -2.10 -12.88 6.16
N ALA A 35 -1.99 -11.82 5.37
CA ALA A 35 -0.97 -11.70 4.34
C ALA A 35 0.26 -10.98 4.87
N LEU A 36 1.44 -11.46 4.49
CA LEU A 36 2.72 -10.84 4.78
C LEU A 36 3.34 -10.31 3.49
N THR A 37 3.80 -9.06 3.50
CA THR A 37 4.55 -8.45 2.41
C THR A 37 5.75 -7.68 2.94
N GLY A 38 6.85 -7.70 2.18
CA GLY A 38 8.07 -7.02 2.55
C GLY A 38 9.10 -7.12 1.44
N ARG A 39 10.17 -6.36 1.54
CA ARG A 39 11.26 -6.40 0.55
C ARG A 39 12.35 -7.34 1.05
N ALA A 40 12.43 -8.54 0.48
CA ALA A 40 13.36 -9.61 0.89
C ALA A 40 14.86 -9.27 0.73
N SER A 41 15.20 -8.23 -0.05
CA SER A 41 16.60 -7.77 -0.19
C SER A 41 17.24 -7.25 1.13
N ASP A 42 16.43 -6.97 2.15
CA ASP A 42 16.91 -6.67 3.51
C ASP A 42 16.75 -7.92 4.40
N PRO A 43 17.84 -8.56 4.86
CA PRO A 43 17.77 -9.77 5.71
C PRO A 43 16.91 -9.59 6.97
N ARG A 44 16.90 -8.38 7.54
CA ARG A 44 16.08 -8.05 8.72
C ARG A 44 14.58 -8.17 8.44
N VAL A 45 14.17 -7.91 7.21
CA VAL A 45 12.78 -8.09 6.76
C VAL A 45 12.46 -9.58 6.69
N GLY A 46 13.36 -10.38 6.11
CA GLY A 46 13.21 -11.84 6.05
C GLY A 46 13.04 -12.48 7.41
N GLU A 47 13.92 -12.15 8.36
CA GLU A 47 13.84 -12.63 9.75
C GLU A 47 12.51 -12.25 10.41
N ALA A 48 12.07 -11.01 10.23
CA ALA A 48 10.80 -10.55 10.79
C ALA A 48 9.60 -11.27 10.17
N MET A 49 9.61 -11.49 8.85
CA MET A 49 8.53 -12.22 8.17
C MET A 49 8.46 -13.68 8.61
N LEU A 50 9.59 -14.33 8.84
CA LEU A 50 9.65 -15.68 9.38
C LEU A 50 9.07 -15.74 10.81
N ALA A 51 9.48 -14.81 11.67
CA ALA A 51 8.97 -14.73 13.04
C ALA A 51 7.45 -14.46 13.07
N LEU A 52 6.97 -13.56 12.22
CA LEU A 52 5.54 -13.26 12.07
C LEU A 52 4.77 -14.46 11.55
N ALA A 53 5.28 -15.16 10.54
CA ALA A 53 4.63 -16.33 9.97
C ALA A 53 4.47 -17.44 11.04
N ALA A 54 5.54 -17.75 11.77
CA ALA A 54 5.51 -18.73 12.86
C ALA A 54 4.48 -18.34 13.93
N HIS A 55 4.54 -17.11 14.40
CA HIS A 55 3.64 -16.58 15.43
C HIS A 55 2.16 -16.62 15.01
N LEU A 56 1.85 -16.20 13.77
CA LEU A 56 0.49 -16.25 13.25
C LEU A 56 -0.05 -17.66 13.11
N LEU A 57 0.78 -18.61 12.66
CA LEU A 57 0.44 -20.02 12.56
C LEU A 57 0.18 -20.65 13.94
N GLU A 58 0.98 -20.33 14.96
CA GLU A 58 0.75 -20.73 16.35
C GLU A 58 -0.59 -20.21 16.90
N ARG A 59 -1.04 -19.04 16.42
CA ARG A 59 -2.35 -18.46 16.72
C ARG A 59 -3.49 -19.04 15.89
N GLY A 60 -3.22 -20.08 15.10
CA GLY A 60 -4.21 -20.75 14.24
C GLY A 60 -4.66 -19.92 13.06
N ARG A 61 -3.85 -18.96 12.59
CA ARG A 61 -4.16 -18.13 11.43
C ARG A 61 -3.58 -18.75 10.16
N HIS A 62 -4.26 -18.56 9.04
CA HIS A 62 -3.72 -18.88 7.73
C HIS A 62 -2.78 -17.76 7.30
N VAL A 63 -1.58 -18.11 6.86
CA VAL A 63 -0.57 -17.15 6.43
C VAL A 63 -0.36 -17.21 4.93
N ARG A 64 -0.37 -16.06 4.28
CA ARG A 64 -0.10 -15.92 2.84
C ARG A 64 1.11 -15.00 2.62
N ALA A 65 1.87 -15.26 1.56
CA ALA A 65 2.95 -14.41 1.10
C ALA A 65 3.04 -14.41 -0.42
N VAL A 66 3.81 -13.47 -0.99
CA VAL A 66 3.96 -13.34 -2.45
C VAL A 66 4.82 -14.46 -3.00
N THR A 67 4.38 -15.08 -4.10
CA THR A 67 5.21 -16.02 -4.88
C THR A 67 6.46 -15.31 -5.41
N GLY A 68 7.63 -15.94 -5.28
CA GLY A 68 8.91 -15.37 -5.72
C GLY A 68 9.54 -14.42 -4.70
N ILE A 69 8.96 -14.27 -3.51
CA ILE A 69 9.66 -13.64 -2.39
C ILE A 69 10.88 -14.51 -2.03
N GLU A 70 12.05 -13.90 -1.95
CA GLU A 70 13.31 -14.60 -1.64
C GLU A 70 13.44 -14.89 -0.13
N ILE A 71 12.40 -15.50 0.46
CA ILE A 71 12.35 -15.92 1.86
C ILE A 71 12.02 -17.42 1.87
N ASP A 72 12.88 -18.20 2.48
CA ASP A 72 12.62 -19.61 2.72
C ASP A 72 11.81 -19.77 4.03
N PHE A 73 10.54 -20.08 3.91
CA PHE A 73 9.67 -20.36 5.05
C PHE A 73 9.85 -21.78 5.64
N GLY A 74 10.72 -22.59 5.03
CA GLY A 74 11.02 -23.93 5.51
C GLY A 74 9.79 -24.81 5.59
N LEU A 75 9.53 -25.37 6.79
CA LEU A 75 8.35 -26.23 7.05
C LEU A 75 7.09 -25.46 7.49
N LEU A 76 7.13 -24.14 7.56
CA LEU A 76 5.94 -23.36 7.91
C LEU A 76 4.91 -23.42 6.77
N PRO A 77 3.64 -23.75 7.06
CA PRO A 77 2.60 -23.88 6.03
C PRO A 77 2.10 -22.51 5.54
N VAL A 78 3.01 -21.74 4.92
CA VAL A 78 2.70 -20.45 4.29
C VAL A 78 2.22 -20.68 2.86
N THR A 79 1.06 -20.12 2.52
CA THR A 79 0.52 -20.20 1.16
C THR A 79 1.12 -19.09 0.28
N LEU A 80 1.87 -19.48 -0.74
CA LEU A 80 2.44 -18.54 -1.71
C LEU A 80 1.44 -18.25 -2.82
N VAL A 81 1.19 -16.95 -3.09
CA VAL A 81 0.23 -16.49 -4.09
C VAL A 81 0.81 -15.37 -4.95
N PRO A 82 0.29 -15.16 -6.17
CA PRO A 82 0.63 -13.98 -6.96
C PRO A 82 0.32 -12.68 -6.18
N GLU A 83 1.11 -11.64 -6.39
CA GLU A 83 0.93 -10.35 -5.72
C GLU A 83 -0.49 -9.77 -5.90
N SER A 84 -1.06 -9.94 -7.08
CA SER A 84 -2.44 -9.50 -7.41
C SER A 84 -3.54 -10.18 -6.58
N GLU A 85 -3.21 -11.33 -5.95
CA GLU A 85 -4.14 -12.11 -5.13
C GLU A 85 -3.85 -12.00 -3.63
N LEU A 86 -2.72 -11.37 -3.27
CA LEU A 86 -2.28 -11.33 -1.87
C LEU A 86 -3.31 -10.69 -0.96
N ALA A 87 -3.77 -9.49 -1.29
CA ALA A 87 -4.79 -8.79 -0.51
C ALA A 87 -6.19 -9.40 -0.65
N ARG A 88 -6.55 -9.82 -1.87
CA ARG A 88 -7.92 -10.29 -2.18
C ARG A 88 -8.37 -11.51 -1.37
N GLY A 89 -7.51 -12.33 -0.90
CA GLY A 89 -7.86 -13.52 -0.12
C GLY A 89 -7.42 -13.42 1.32
N SER A 90 -7.25 -12.21 1.84
CA SER A 90 -6.74 -11.96 3.18
C SER A 90 -7.61 -10.97 3.93
N ASP A 91 -7.67 -11.10 5.24
CA ASP A 91 -8.45 -10.24 6.13
C ASP A 91 -7.59 -9.10 6.70
N LEU A 92 -6.27 -9.30 6.78
CA LEU A 92 -5.28 -8.33 7.23
C LEU A 92 -4.03 -8.45 6.37
N LEU A 93 -3.43 -7.32 6.00
CA LEU A 93 -2.13 -7.26 5.31
C LEU A 93 -1.08 -6.65 6.25
N VAL A 94 -0.04 -7.40 6.59
CA VAL A 94 1.09 -6.92 7.39
C VAL A 94 2.25 -6.58 6.46
N ALA A 95 2.62 -5.30 6.44
CA ALA A 95 3.70 -4.76 5.63
C ALA A 95 4.97 -4.62 6.48
N VAL A 96 6.02 -5.38 6.16
CA VAL A 96 7.29 -5.39 6.90
C VAL A 96 8.35 -4.60 6.12
N GLY A 97 8.73 -3.43 6.60
CA GLY A 97 9.69 -2.55 5.91
C GLY A 97 9.60 -1.11 6.35
N GLY A 98 9.89 -0.18 5.44
CA GLY A 98 9.72 1.25 5.64
C GLY A 98 8.49 1.80 4.90
N ASP A 99 8.39 3.13 4.80
CA ASP A 99 7.27 3.83 4.18
C ASP A 99 6.99 3.36 2.74
N GLY A 100 8.02 3.10 1.94
CA GLY A 100 7.84 2.58 0.57
C GLY A 100 7.13 1.23 0.51
N THR A 101 7.40 0.34 1.47
CA THR A 101 6.70 -0.95 1.60
C THR A 101 5.25 -0.72 2.04
N MET A 102 5.03 0.21 2.96
CA MET A 102 3.68 0.59 3.40
C MET A 102 2.84 1.20 2.27
N LEU A 103 3.42 2.10 1.47
CA LEU A 103 2.76 2.67 0.30
C LEU A 103 2.35 1.59 -0.72
N HIS A 104 3.23 0.61 -0.95
CA HIS A 104 2.95 -0.50 -1.85
C HIS A 104 1.82 -1.39 -1.32
N ALA A 105 1.90 -1.78 -0.05
CA ALA A 105 0.88 -2.56 0.65
C ALA A 105 -0.49 -1.87 0.63
N ALA A 106 -0.54 -0.57 0.92
CA ALA A 106 -1.76 0.22 0.91
C ALA A 106 -2.44 0.22 -0.48
N ARG A 107 -1.67 0.30 -1.57
CA ARG A 107 -2.23 0.21 -2.93
C ARG A 107 -2.83 -1.16 -3.23
N MET A 108 -2.17 -2.24 -2.80
CA MET A 108 -2.71 -3.60 -2.97
C MET A 108 -4.00 -3.80 -2.16
N ALA A 109 -4.01 -3.34 -0.92
CA ALA A 109 -5.10 -3.49 0.02
C ALA A 109 -6.34 -2.65 -0.34
N ALA A 110 -6.13 -1.46 -0.90
CA ALA A 110 -7.19 -0.50 -1.23
C ALA A 110 -8.27 -1.05 -2.16
N ALA A 111 -7.87 -1.86 -3.15
CA ALA A 111 -8.81 -2.48 -4.09
C ALA A 111 -9.73 -3.51 -3.44
N CYS A 112 -9.35 -4.04 -2.28
CA CYS A 112 -10.05 -5.11 -1.57
C CYS A 112 -10.60 -4.65 -0.22
N SER A 113 -10.36 -3.39 0.16
CA SER A 113 -10.73 -2.83 1.48
C SER A 113 -10.14 -3.61 2.67
N VAL A 114 -8.94 -4.18 2.47
CA VAL A 114 -8.22 -4.94 3.51
C VAL A 114 -7.42 -3.96 4.37
N PRO A 115 -7.51 -4.02 5.72
CA PRO A 115 -6.69 -3.20 6.59
C PRO A 115 -5.20 -3.57 6.47
N VAL A 116 -4.34 -2.57 6.69
CA VAL A 116 -2.88 -2.74 6.63
C VAL A 116 -2.26 -2.38 7.96
N LEU A 117 -1.40 -3.25 8.48
CA LEU A 117 -0.54 -3.01 9.63
C LEU A 117 0.91 -2.86 9.16
N GLY A 118 1.55 -1.73 9.47
CA GLY A 118 2.93 -1.46 9.09
C GLY A 118 3.92 -1.78 10.20
N ILE A 119 4.88 -2.67 9.93
CA ILE A 119 6.00 -3.00 10.84
C ILE A 119 7.26 -2.36 10.28
N ASN A 120 7.83 -1.42 11.02
CA ASN A 120 9.05 -0.73 10.63
C ASN A 120 10.28 -1.60 10.91
N ARG A 121 11.12 -1.81 9.89
CA ARG A 121 12.41 -2.52 10.01
C ARG A 121 13.62 -1.67 9.65
N GLY A 122 13.43 -0.37 9.50
CA GLY A 122 14.46 0.58 9.12
C GLY A 122 14.46 1.83 9.99
N ARG A 123 14.72 2.98 9.36
CA ARG A 123 14.55 4.27 10.02
C ARG A 123 13.06 4.53 10.21
N LEU A 124 12.73 5.10 11.37
CA LEU A 124 11.35 5.51 11.67
C LEU A 124 10.85 6.41 10.53
N GLY A 125 9.73 6.03 9.95
CA GLY A 125 9.04 6.78 8.90
C GLY A 125 7.78 7.46 9.43
N PHE A 126 6.93 7.91 8.50
CA PHE A 126 5.68 8.58 8.82
C PHE A 126 4.46 7.66 8.70
N LEU A 127 4.63 6.46 8.10
CA LEU A 127 3.52 5.54 7.79
C LEU A 127 3.59 4.23 8.57
N ALA A 128 4.80 3.74 8.88
CA ALA A 128 5.00 2.52 9.65
C ALA A 128 5.65 2.87 10.98
N ASP A 129 4.89 2.85 12.06
CA ASP A 129 5.26 3.30 13.40
C ASP A 129 5.45 2.16 14.41
N VAL A 130 5.07 0.92 14.06
CA VAL A 130 5.34 -0.25 14.91
C VAL A 130 6.80 -0.67 14.77
N GLY A 131 7.56 -0.50 15.85
CA GLY A 131 8.96 -0.95 15.89
C GLY A 131 9.10 -2.47 15.96
N PRO A 132 10.32 -2.98 15.66
CA PRO A 132 10.59 -4.42 15.66
C PRO A 132 10.36 -5.08 17.02
N ASP A 133 10.63 -4.37 18.11
CA ASP A 133 10.50 -4.88 19.49
C ASP A 133 9.04 -5.14 19.88
N ARG A 134 8.10 -4.42 19.26
CA ARG A 134 6.67 -4.55 19.51
C ARG A 134 5.90 -5.27 18.42
N MET A 135 6.61 -5.84 17.46
CA MET A 135 6.03 -6.42 16.26
C MET A 135 4.97 -7.49 16.55
N LEU A 136 5.30 -8.48 17.38
CA LEU A 136 4.39 -9.59 17.70
C LEU A 136 3.23 -9.13 18.57
N GLU A 137 3.49 -8.28 19.56
CA GLU A 137 2.46 -7.68 20.41
C GLU A 137 1.46 -6.88 19.58
N SER A 138 1.93 -6.04 18.65
CA SER A 138 1.05 -5.23 17.82
C SER A 138 0.21 -6.05 16.85
N VAL A 139 0.74 -7.18 16.37
CA VAL A 139 -0.04 -8.12 15.57
C VAL A 139 -1.13 -8.76 16.44
N ASP A 140 -0.80 -9.17 17.66
CA ASP A 140 -1.79 -9.70 18.62
C ASP A 140 -2.87 -8.67 18.93
N ASP A 141 -2.50 -7.40 19.15
CA ASP A 141 -3.44 -6.31 19.38
C ASP A 141 -4.40 -6.13 18.18
N ALA A 142 -3.86 -6.23 16.96
CA ALA A 142 -4.70 -6.17 15.77
C ALA A 142 -5.65 -7.37 15.66
N LEU A 143 -5.15 -8.60 15.88
CA LEU A 143 -5.94 -9.81 15.82
C LEU A 143 -7.06 -9.85 16.87
N GLU A 144 -6.87 -9.20 18.00
CA GLU A 144 -7.82 -9.13 19.11
C GLU A 144 -8.68 -7.85 19.09
N GLY A 145 -8.55 -7.04 18.03
CA GLY A 145 -9.36 -5.82 17.86
C GLY A 145 -9.00 -4.69 18.82
N ARG A 146 -7.81 -4.71 19.42
CA ARG A 146 -7.33 -3.65 20.33
C ARG A 146 -6.66 -2.47 19.61
N CYS A 147 -6.43 -2.59 18.30
CA CYS A 147 -5.93 -1.49 17.47
C CYS A 147 -7.07 -0.55 17.06
N LEU A 148 -6.80 0.75 17.01
CA LEU A 148 -7.71 1.72 16.44
C LEU A 148 -7.43 1.82 14.93
N PRO A 149 -8.40 1.47 14.06
CA PRO A 149 -8.24 1.62 12.62
C PRO A 149 -8.26 3.10 12.23
N GLU A 150 -7.33 3.50 11.37
CA GLU A 150 -7.30 4.83 10.77
C GLU A 150 -7.63 4.74 9.27
N THR A 151 -8.62 5.49 8.84
CA THR A 151 -8.97 5.58 7.42
C THR A 151 -8.15 6.67 6.74
N ARG A 152 -7.52 6.34 5.63
CA ARG A 152 -6.71 7.27 4.81
C ARG A 152 -7.36 7.49 3.45
N MET A 153 -7.33 8.75 3.01
CA MET A 153 -7.74 9.13 1.65
C MET A 153 -6.70 8.66 0.64
N LEU A 154 -7.17 8.20 -0.52
CA LEU A 154 -6.33 7.86 -1.67
C LEU A 154 -6.57 8.86 -2.80
N LEU A 155 -5.52 9.11 -3.58
CA LEU A 155 -5.60 9.83 -4.85
C LEU A 155 -5.78 8.81 -5.98
N GLU A 156 -6.71 9.06 -6.88
CA GLU A 156 -6.80 8.34 -8.15
C GLU A 156 -6.20 9.21 -9.24
N ALA A 157 -5.13 8.73 -9.86
CA ALA A 157 -4.53 9.36 -11.04
C ALA A 157 -5.06 8.71 -12.30
N ARG A 158 -5.45 9.53 -13.27
CA ARG A 158 -5.81 9.11 -14.62
C ARG A 158 -4.88 9.80 -15.61
N LEU A 159 -4.20 9.00 -16.42
CA LEU A 159 -3.34 9.49 -17.49
C LEU A 159 -4.00 9.14 -18.83
N ASP A 160 -4.38 10.16 -19.58
CA ASP A 160 -4.83 10.02 -20.96
C ASP A 160 -3.67 10.36 -21.90
N SER A 161 -3.28 9.41 -22.71
CA SER A 161 -2.15 9.52 -23.63
C SER A 161 -2.46 8.88 -24.99
N ALA A 162 -1.55 9.07 -25.94
CA ALA A 162 -1.66 8.42 -27.26
C ALA A 162 -1.69 6.89 -27.18
N ASP A 163 -1.15 6.31 -26.10
CA ASP A 163 -1.11 4.86 -25.86
C ASP A 163 -2.37 4.36 -25.12
N GLY A 164 -3.29 5.26 -24.77
CA GLY A 164 -4.55 4.97 -24.09
C GLY A 164 -4.64 5.54 -22.68
N LEU A 165 -5.72 5.16 -21.99
CA LEU A 165 -6.03 5.57 -20.63
C LEU A 165 -5.39 4.63 -19.62
N ALA A 166 -4.58 5.17 -18.72
CA ALA A 166 -4.05 4.45 -17.55
C ALA A 166 -4.61 5.05 -16.25
N THR A 167 -4.86 4.19 -15.28
CA THR A 167 -5.35 4.61 -13.94
C THR A 167 -4.49 3.98 -12.86
N ALA A 168 -4.17 4.75 -11.83
CA ALA A 168 -3.40 4.29 -10.67
C ALA A 168 -3.90 4.95 -9.38
N LEU A 169 -3.67 4.27 -8.24
CA LEU A 169 -3.94 4.80 -6.90
C LEU A 169 -2.63 5.20 -6.22
N ALA A 170 -2.68 6.29 -5.47
CA ALA A 170 -1.58 6.72 -4.62
C ALA A 170 -2.09 7.05 -3.21
N LEU A 171 -1.29 6.74 -2.20
CA LEU A 171 -1.61 7.08 -0.79
C LEU A 171 -1.14 8.50 -0.45
N ASN A 172 0.04 8.91 -0.92
CA ASN A 172 0.61 10.22 -0.61
C ASN A 172 0.46 11.20 -1.78
N ASP A 173 1.15 10.95 -2.87
CA ASP A 173 1.31 11.88 -3.98
C ASP A 173 1.36 11.15 -5.33
N VAL A 174 1.11 11.90 -6.38
CA VAL A 174 1.27 11.47 -7.77
C VAL A 174 2.30 12.39 -8.41
N VAL A 175 3.37 11.81 -8.90
CA VAL A 175 4.48 12.56 -9.51
C VAL A 175 4.43 12.43 -11.03
N VAL A 176 4.39 13.57 -11.70
CA VAL A 176 4.56 13.67 -13.15
C VAL A 176 6.00 14.10 -13.44
N ALA A 177 6.78 13.23 -14.08
CA ALA A 177 8.17 13.52 -14.39
C ALA A 177 8.48 13.26 -15.86
N LYS A 178 9.36 14.06 -16.43
CA LYS A 178 9.85 13.80 -17.80
C LYS A 178 10.65 12.50 -17.84
N ARG A 179 10.50 11.78 -18.94
CA ARG A 179 11.23 10.54 -19.18
C ARG A 179 12.60 10.78 -19.82
N GLU A 180 12.71 11.82 -20.64
CA GLU A 180 13.91 12.11 -21.43
C GLU A 180 14.66 13.35 -20.92
N THR A 181 15.99 13.31 -20.97
CA THR A 181 16.85 14.46 -20.68
C THR A 181 16.86 15.43 -21.88
N GLY A 182 16.80 16.73 -21.61
CA GLY A 182 17.11 17.77 -22.62
C GLY A 182 16.05 18.84 -22.86
N ARG A 183 14.77 18.60 -22.66
CA ARG A 183 13.72 19.63 -22.78
C ARG A 183 12.90 19.71 -21.50
N MET A 184 12.58 20.95 -21.09
CA MET A 184 11.62 21.19 -20.02
C MET A 184 10.21 20.84 -20.52
N LEU A 185 9.37 20.36 -19.60
CA LEU A 185 7.94 20.17 -19.84
C LEU A 185 7.23 21.50 -19.56
N ASP A 186 6.22 21.81 -20.38
CA ASP A 186 5.24 22.86 -20.05
C ASP A 186 4.04 22.19 -19.38
N LEU A 187 3.92 22.37 -18.08
CA LEU A 187 2.86 21.81 -17.26
C LEU A 187 1.77 22.88 -17.02
N ARG A 188 0.55 22.58 -17.42
CA ARG A 188 -0.60 23.43 -17.16
C ARG A 188 -1.50 22.76 -16.13
N THR A 189 -1.84 23.50 -15.09
CA THR A 189 -2.60 22.97 -13.96
C THR A 189 -3.98 23.60 -13.89
N TRP A 190 -4.98 22.77 -13.70
CA TRP A 190 -6.37 23.16 -13.41
C TRP A 190 -6.84 22.46 -12.15
N VAL A 191 -7.66 23.13 -11.37
CA VAL A 191 -8.36 22.56 -10.20
C VAL A 191 -9.85 22.80 -10.39
N ASP A 192 -10.65 21.75 -10.37
CA ASP A 192 -12.09 21.80 -10.61
C ASP A 192 -12.50 22.56 -11.88
N GLY A 193 -11.69 22.41 -12.94
CA GLY A 193 -11.89 23.09 -14.21
C GLY A 193 -11.38 24.54 -14.28
N ALA A 194 -10.97 25.13 -13.15
CA ALA A 194 -10.38 26.46 -13.10
C ALA A 194 -8.87 26.40 -13.35
N TYR A 195 -8.38 27.20 -14.29
CA TYR A 195 -6.94 27.33 -14.57
C TYR A 195 -6.20 27.92 -13.37
N VAL A 196 -5.11 27.28 -12.96
CA VAL A 196 -4.26 27.70 -11.85
C VAL A 196 -2.98 28.37 -12.37
N ASN A 197 -2.15 27.61 -13.08
CA ASN A 197 -0.87 28.10 -13.59
C ASN A 197 -0.34 27.31 -14.79
N THR A 198 0.72 27.85 -15.39
CA THR A 198 1.59 27.14 -16.32
C THR A 198 3.02 27.28 -15.84
N GLN A 199 3.73 26.19 -15.69
CA GLN A 199 5.13 26.19 -15.27
C GLN A 199 5.97 25.27 -16.15
N GLY A 200 7.20 25.70 -16.42
CA GLY A 200 8.20 24.89 -17.09
C GLY A 200 9.05 24.15 -16.05
N GLY A 201 9.31 22.87 -16.27
CA GLY A 201 10.12 22.09 -15.34
C GLY A 201 10.38 20.66 -15.81
N ASP A 202 11.03 19.91 -14.93
CA ASP A 202 11.32 18.50 -15.16
C ASP A 202 10.20 17.56 -14.64
N GLY A 203 9.22 18.14 -13.94
CA GLY A 203 8.08 17.42 -13.37
C GLY A 203 7.25 18.28 -12.41
N PHE A 204 6.23 17.65 -11.88
CA PHE A 204 5.28 18.21 -10.91
C PHE A 204 4.92 17.12 -9.90
#